data_9bc639fdfa929da14c162c89a16b3169
#
_entry.id   9bc639fdfa929da14c162c89a16b3169
#
_cell.length_a   1.000
_cell.length_b   1.000
_cell.length_c   1.000
_cell.angle_alpha   90.00
_cell.angle_beta   90.00
_cell.angle_gamma   90.00
#
_symmetry.space_group_name_H-M   'P 1'
#
loop_
_entity.id
_entity.type
_entity.pdbx_description
1 polymer ?
#
loop_
_entity_poly.entity_id
_entity_poly.type
_entity_poly.pdbx_seq_one_letter_code
_entity_poly.pdbx_strand_id
1 'polypeptide(L)'
;MNEFDYINKYIKPLTGNIGRNLKDDAAVFKQNANKDLVISTDTLVEGVHFFGTEHPADIAKKSLRVNLSDMASMGAKPLFYNLSLSIPKNKVDFFIPNFCKGLKEDQEIFNLELIGGDLTSSPSHINITITIFGQTRTGTSISRSGAKNGDLLFVSGVLGLSKIGLDNFNKISNH
;
A
#
# COMPACT_ATOMS: atom_id res chain seq x y z
N MET A 1 25.48 -2.02 -1.52
CA MET A 1 24.73 -1.15 -2.46
C MET A 1 24.39 0.13 -1.72
N ASN A 2 24.47 1.27 -2.36
CA ASN A 2 24.00 2.54 -1.81
C ASN A 2 22.46 2.70 -2.07
N GLU A 3 21.86 3.77 -1.56
CA GLU A 3 20.43 4.04 -1.71
C GLU A 3 19.98 4.09 -3.17
N PHE A 4 20.73 4.77 -4.03
CA PHE A 4 20.41 4.89 -5.46
C PHE A 4 20.46 3.56 -6.20
N ASP A 5 21.35 2.62 -5.77
CA ASP A 5 21.41 1.27 -6.34
C ASP A 5 20.11 0.50 -6.05
N TYR A 6 19.56 0.61 -4.81
CA TYR A 6 18.28 -0.01 -4.46
C TYR A 6 17.12 0.62 -5.20
N ILE A 7 17.07 1.96 -5.28
CA ILE A 7 16.03 2.66 -6.04
C ILE A 7 16.03 2.21 -7.50
N ASN A 8 17.19 2.25 -8.16
CA ASN A 8 17.29 1.91 -9.58
C ASN A 8 16.97 0.43 -9.86
N LYS A 9 17.42 -0.49 -8.99
CA LYS A 9 17.30 -1.92 -9.23
C LYS A 9 15.92 -2.47 -8.86
N TYR A 10 15.32 -2.00 -7.78
CA TYR A 10 14.11 -2.61 -7.20
C TYR A 10 12.88 -1.71 -7.22
N ILE A 11 13.03 -0.39 -7.00
CA ILE A 11 11.89 0.53 -6.88
C ILE A 11 11.50 1.09 -8.25
N LYS A 12 12.45 1.51 -9.05
CA LYS A 12 12.19 2.05 -10.39
C LYS A 12 11.40 1.10 -11.31
N PRO A 13 11.57 -0.22 -11.30
CA PRO A 13 10.73 -1.14 -12.08
C PRO A 13 9.24 -1.15 -11.68
N LEU A 14 8.89 -0.59 -10.52
CA LEU A 14 7.51 -0.44 -10.05
C LEU A 14 6.83 0.81 -10.59
N THR A 15 7.58 1.73 -11.20
CA THR A 15 7.07 3.02 -11.68
C THR A 15 6.72 2.96 -13.16
N GLY A 16 5.70 3.75 -13.53
CA GLY A 16 5.27 3.92 -14.92
C GLY A 16 5.42 5.37 -15.41
N ASN A 17 4.63 5.70 -16.42
CA ASN A 17 4.71 7.00 -17.09
C ASN A 17 4.32 8.19 -16.19
N ILE A 18 3.39 8.01 -15.25
CA ILE A 18 2.94 9.06 -14.33
C ILE A 18 4.08 9.43 -13.38
N GLY A 19 4.79 8.44 -12.86
CA GLY A 19 5.98 8.62 -12.01
C GLY A 19 7.25 9.00 -12.78
N ARG A 20 7.17 9.19 -14.11
CA ARG A 20 8.28 9.59 -15.00
C ARG A 20 9.54 8.73 -14.85
N ASN A 21 9.36 7.47 -14.47
CA ASN A 21 10.44 6.52 -14.16
C ASN A 21 11.44 7.05 -13.12
N LEU A 22 10.99 7.86 -12.16
CA LEU A 22 11.78 8.52 -11.11
C LEU A 22 12.94 9.39 -11.65
N LYS A 23 12.73 10.03 -12.79
CA LYS A 23 13.73 10.94 -13.40
C LYS A 23 13.56 12.40 -12.97
N ASP A 24 12.40 12.75 -12.44
CA ASP A 24 12.05 14.08 -11.95
C ASP A 24 11.76 14.02 -10.45
N ASP A 25 11.76 15.19 -9.80
CA ASP A 25 11.49 15.33 -8.36
C ASP A 25 10.00 15.07 -7.99
N ALA A 26 9.10 14.99 -8.99
CA ALA A 26 7.68 14.78 -8.76
C ALA A 26 7.01 14.04 -9.92
N ALA A 27 5.93 13.34 -9.59
CA ALA A 27 4.99 12.79 -10.56
C ALA A 27 4.03 13.89 -11.05
N VAL A 28 3.56 13.76 -12.31
CA VAL A 28 2.57 14.67 -12.88
C VAL A 28 1.36 13.89 -13.35
N PHE A 29 0.23 14.14 -12.72
CA PHE A 29 -1.06 13.55 -13.06
C PHE A 29 -2.04 14.63 -13.54
N LYS A 30 -2.58 14.43 -14.75
CA LYS A 30 -3.63 15.31 -15.30
C LYS A 30 -4.99 14.76 -14.89
N GLN A 31 -5.68 15.46 -14.00
CA GLN A 31 -7.03 15.07 -13.57
C GLN A 31 -8.08 15.33 -14.66
N ASN A 32 -9.04 14.40 -14.77
CA ASN A 32 -10.21 14.58 -15.62
C ASN A 32 -11.25 15.45 -14.91
N ALA A 33 -11.79 16.46 -15.58
CA ALA A 33 -12.76 17.42 -15.01
C ALA A 33 -14.06 16.77 -14.46
N ASN A 34 -14.43 15.57 -14.94
CA ASN A 34 -15.64 14.86 -14.53
C ASN A 34 -15.37 13.76 -13.47
N LYS A 35 -14.27 13.87 -12.74
CA LYS A 35 -13.85 12.90 -11.72
C LYS A 35 -13.43 13.61 -10.45
N ASP A 36 -13.84 13.04 -9.32
CA ASP A 36 -13.30 13.40 -8.01
C ASP A 36 -12.07 12.55 -7.72
N LEU A 37 -11.01 13.19 -7.22
CA LEU A 37 -9.83 12.50 -6.72
C LEU A 37 -10.11 12.03 -5.29
N VAL A 38 -9.85 10.75 -5.03
CA VAL A 38 -9.95 10.14 -3.69
C VAL A 38 -8.54 9.78 -3.24
N ILE A 39 -8.19 10.19 -2.03
CA ILE A 39 -6.85 9.98 -1.46
C ILE A 39 -7.00 9.36 -0.09
N SER A 40 -6.24 8.29 0.19
CA SER A 40 -6.09 7.71 1.52
C SER A 40 -4.62 7.47 1.83
N THR A 41 -4.29 7.44 3.12
CA THR A 41 -2.93 7.19 3.60
C THR A 41 -2.96 6.34 4.85
N ASP A 42 -2.21 5.23 4.82
CA ASP A 42 -1.97 4.37 5.97
C ASP A 42 -0.47 4.19 6.24
N THR A 43 -0.12 4.14 7.52
CA THR A 43 1.23 3.82 7.97
C THR A 43 1.24 2.52 8.76
N LEU A 44 2.08 1.58 8.35
CA LEU A 44 2.37 0.35 9.07
C LEU A 44 3.73 0.44 9.77
N VAL A 45 3.73 0.09 11.06
CA VAL A 45 4.92 0.12 11.93
C VAL A 45 5.22 -1.30 12.40
N GLU A 46 6.49 -1.71 12.28
CA GLU A 46 7.00 -2.98 12.81
C GLU A 46 6.79 -3.05 14.33
N GLY A 47 6.33 -4.19 14.83
CA GLY A 47 5.98 -4.41 16.24
C GLY A 47 4.57 -3.91 16.62
N VAL A 48 3.88 -3.18 15.74
CA VAL A 48 2.51 -2.69 15.96
C VAL A 48 1.54 -3.31 14.96
N HIS A 49 1.82 -3.19 13.67
CA HIS A 49 0.94 -3.63 12.59
C HIS A 49 1.40 -4.93 11.92
N PHE A 50 2.67 -5.28 12.10
CA PHE A 50 3.29 -6.54 11.68
C PHE A 50 4.45 -6.86 12.63
N PHE A 51 4.81 -8.14 12.75
CA PHE A 51 5.80 -8.58 13.74
C PHE A 51 7.24 -8.37 13.30
N GLY A 52 7.50 -8.22 11.98
CA GLY A 52 8.84 -8.14 11.41
C GLY A 52 9.49 -9.50 11.14
N THR A 53 8.77 -10.59 11.40
CA THR A 53 9.15 -11.99 11.09
C THR A 53 8.41 -12.52 9.87
N GLU A 54 7.38 -11.82 9.42
CA GLU A 54 6.66 -12.14 8.19
C GLU A 54 7.56 -11.95 6.97
N HIS A 55 7.28 -12.71 5.91
CA HIS A 55 8.00 -12.52 4.66
C HIS A 55 7.74 -11.11 4.09
N PRO A 56 8.77 -10.35 3.64
CA PRO A 56 8.58 -8.97 3.20
C PRO A 56 7.56 -8.78 2.07
N ALA A 57 7.37 -9.79 1.21
CA ALA A 57 6.34 -9.75 0.18
C ALA A 57 4.92 -9.73 0.76
N ASP A 58 4.67 -10.41 1.89
CA ASP A 58 3.37 -10.41 2.55
C ASP A 58 3.13 -9.09 3.29
N ILE A 59 4.19 -8.51 3.87
CA ILE A 59 4.14 -7.16 4.46
C ILE A 59 3.81 -6.12 3.37
N ALA A 60 4.41 -6.24 2.18
CA ALA A 60 4.12 -5.38 1.04
C ALA A 60 2.65 -5.44 0.63
N LYS A 61 2.12 -6.65 0.45
CA LYS A 61 0.72 -6.87 0.11
C LYS A 61 -0.21 -6.32 1.19
N LYS A 62 0.09 -6.57 2.46
CA LYS A 62 -0.69 -5.99 3.57
C LYS A 62 -0.70 -4.47 3.49
N SER A 63 0.48 -3.84 3.32
CA SER A 63 0.61 -2.38 3.27
C SER A 63 -0.19 -1.75 2.12
N LEU A 64 -0.22 -2.38 0.95
CA LEU A 64 -0.98 -1.88 -0.20
C LEU A 64 -2.48 -2.16 -0.05
N ARG A 65 -2.85 -3.35 0.43
CA ARG A 65 -4.24 -3.81 0.50
C ARG A 65 -5.08 -3.11 1.58
N VAL A 66 -4.49 -2.62 2.68
CA VAL A 66 -5.23 -1.78 3.64
C VAL A 66 -5.69 -0.49 2.98
N ASN A 67 -4.83 0.17 2.21
CA ASN A 67 -5.17 1.35 1.42
C ASN A 67 -6.19 1.05 0.29
N LEU A 68 -6.06 -0.10 -0.37
CA LEU A 68 -7.04 -0.56 -1.37
C LEU A 68 -8.43 -0.79 -0.75
N SER A 69 -8.48 -1.25 0.50
CA SER A 69 -9.72 -1.38 1.27
C SER A 69 -10.41 -0.03 1.47
N ASP A 70 -9.63 1.03 1.74
CA ASP A 70 -10.18 2.39 1.84
C ASP A 70 -10.74 2.88 0.49
N MET A 71 -10.02 2.64 -0.61
CA MET A 71 -10.53 2.95 -1.95
C MET A 71 -11.85 2.22 -2.23
N ALA A 72 -11.93 0.94 -1.88
CA ALA A 72 -13.15 0.15 -2.04
C ALA A 72 -14.31 0.71 -1.20
N SER A 73 -14.04 1.11 0.06
CA SER A 73 -15.05 1.70 0.95
C SER A 73 -15.64 3.01 0.42
N MET A 74 -14.83 3.77 -0.32
CA MET A 74 -15.22 5.03 -0.96
C MET A 74 -15.84 4.84 -2.35
N GLY A 75 -15.93 3.60 -2.86
CA GLY A 75 -16.36 3.30 -4.23
C GLY A 75 -15.39 3.85 -5.28
N ALA A 76 -14.14 4.07 -4.93
CA ALA A 76 -13.13 4.64 -5.79
C ALA A 76 -12.35 3.57 -6.54
N LYS A 77 -12.09 3.82 -7.83
CA LYS A 77 -11.15 3.03 -8.61
C LYS A 77 -9.73 3.49 -8.26
N PRO A 78 -8.87 2.62 -7.70
CA PRO A 78 -7.49 2.98 -7.45
C PRO A 78 -6.74 3.20 -8.77
N LEU A 79 -5.72 4.09 -8.75
CA LEU A 79 -4.95 4.47 -9.93
C LEU A 79 -3.45 4.27 -9.72
N PHE A 80 -2.91 4.86 -8.68
CA PHE A 80 -1.48 4.86 -8.37
C PHE A 80 -1.23 5.15 -6.88
N TYR A 81 0.00 4.98 -6.43
CA TYR A 81 0.36 5.23 -5.04
C TYR A 81 1.78 5.79 -4.88
N ASN A 82 2.03 6.47 -3.77
CA ASN A 82 3.34 6.82 -3.24
C ASN A 82 3.72 5.87 -2.12
N LEU A 83 5.02 5.59 -1.99
CA LEU A 83 5.59 4.78 -0.92
C LEU A 83 6.67 5.57 -0.18
N SER A 84 6.51 5.76 1.12
CA SER A 84 7.62 6.16 2.01
C SER A 84 8.03 4.97 2.86
N LEU A 85 9.29 4.55 2.75
CA LEU A 85 9.86 3.41 3.45
C LEU A 85 11.05 3.84 4.28
N SER A 86 10.94 3.66 5.60
CA SER A 86 12.04 3.86 6.53
C SER A 86 12.46 2.50 7.09
N ILE A 87 13.73 2.11 6.89
CA ILE A 87 14.21 0.75 7.18
C ILE A 87 15.60 0.73 7.82
N PRO A 88 15.87 -0.13 8.83
CA PRO A 88 17.21 -0.32 9.39
C PRO A 88 18.19 -0.85 8.34
N LYS A 89 19.40 -0.28 8.34
CA LYS A 89 20.44 -0.62 7.34
C LYS A 89 20.76 -2.11 7.24
N ASN A 90 20.71 -2.83 8.35
CA ASN A 90 20.98 -4.27 8.41
C ASN A 90 19.86 -5.16 7.84
N LYS A 91 18.66 -4.60 7.59
CA LYS A 91 17.53 -5.33 7.00
C LYS A 91 17.38 -5.11 5.48
N VAL A 92 18.02 -4.11 4.92
CA VAL A 92 17.81 -3.59 3.55
C VAL A 92 18.00 -4.68 2.48
N ASP A 93 19.09 -5.45 2.55
CA ASP A 93 19.48 -6.41 1.50
C ASP A 93 18.46 -7.54 1.29
N PHE A 94 17.83 -7.99 2.37
CA PHE A 94 16.80 -9.02 2.30
C PHE A 94 15.40 -8.43 2.10
N PHE A 95 15.09 -7.33 2.79
CA PHE A 95 13.75 -6.77 2.84
C PHE A 95 13.33 -6.16 1.50
N ILE A 96 14.10 -5.22 0.96
CA ILE A 96 13.70 -4.43 -0.21
C ILE A 96 13.41 -5.31 -1.45
N PRO A 97 14.26 -6.26 -1.85
CA PRO A 97 13.98 -7.09 -3.02
C PRO A 97 12.67 -7.87 -2.91
N ASN A 98 12.43 -8.47 -1.73
CA ASN A 98 11.24 -9.27 -1.49
C ASN A 98 9.98 -8.41 -1.32
N PHE A 99 10.09 -7.25 -0.67
CA PHE A 99 9.03 -6.27 -0.53
C PHE A 99 8.56 -5.75 -1.90
N CYS A 100 9.50 -5.35 -2.74
CA CYS A 100 9.20 -4.90 -4.11
C CYS A 100 8.56 -6.01 -4.96
N LYS A 101 8.95 -7.28 -4.76
CA LYS A 101 8.28 -8.41 -5.41
C LYS A 101 6.80 -8.48 -5.03
N GLY A 102 6.48 -8.37 -3.73
CA GLY A 102 5.09 -8.37 -3.25
C GLY A 102 4.28 -7.19 -3.78
N LEU A 103 4.88 -5.98 -3.84
CA LEU A 103 4.24 -4.81 -4.44
C LEU A 103 3.94 -5.04 -5.93
N LYS A 104 4.90 -5.60 -6.68
CA LYS A 104 4.73 -5.87 -8.11
C LYS A 104 3.58 -6.84 -8.38
N GLU A 105 3.47 -7.90 -7.60
CA GLU A 105 2.38 -8.87 -7.72
C GLU A 105 1.01 -8.19 -7.53
N ASP A 106 0.86 -7.33 -6.52
CA ASP A 106 -0.39 -6.61 -6.29
C ASP A 106 -0.63 -5.48 -7.32
N GLN A 107 0.41 -4.83 -7.82
CA GLN A 107 0.29 -3.88 -8.94
C GLN A 107 -0.33 -4.54 -10.18
N GLU A 108 0.09 -5.75 -10.51
CA GLU A 108 -0.45 -6.53 -11.65
C GLU A 108 -1.91 -6.92 -11.41
N ILE A 109 -2.26 -7.36 -10.18
CA ILE A 109 -3.63 -7.77 -9.82
C ILE A 109 -4.60 -6.58 -9.86
N PHE A 110 -4.19 -5.44 -9.29
CA PHE A 110 -5.08 -4.28 -9.10
C PHE A 110 -4.90 -3.19 -10.15
N ASN A 111 -3.99 -3.40 -11.11
CA ASN A 111 -3.65 -2.45 -12.18
C ASN A 111 -3.25 -1.07 -11.62
N LEU A 112 -2.23 -1.08 -10.77
CA LEU A 112 -1.66 0.09 -10.10
C LEU A 112 -0.24 0.36 -10.56
N GLU A 113 0.25 1.58 -10.32
CA GLU A 113 1.67 1.90 -10.43
C GLU A 113 2.17 2.72 -9.24
N LEU A 114 3.43 2.54 -8.90
CA LEU A 114 4.15 3.44 -7.99
C LEU A 114 4.51 4.71 -8.76
N ILE A 115 4.19 5.88 -8.20
CA ILE A 115 4.49 7.16 -8.86
C ILE A 115 5.62 7.95 -8.20
N GLY A 116 6.05 7.55 -7.03
CA GLY A 116 7.13 8.20 -6.27
C GLY A 116 7.15 7.76 -4.83
N GLY A 117 7.95 8.45 -4.03
CA GLY A 117 8.04 8.19 -2.60
C GLY A 117 9.37 8.61 -2.01
N ASP A 118 9.70 8.00 -0.88
CA ASP A 118 10.94 8.25 -0.15
C ASP A 118 11.52 6.94 0.40
N LEU A 119 12.84 6.82 0.38
CA LEU A 119 13.56 5.71 0.99
C LEU A 119 14.60 6.26 1.95
N THR A 120 14.40 5.99 3.23
CA THR A 120 15.30 6.49 4.27
C THR A 120 15.70 5.40 5.26
N SER A 121 16.71 5.66 6.07
CA SER A 121 17.14 4.73 7.12
C SER A 121 16.46 5.05 8.46
N SER A 122 16.10 3.99 9.19
CA SER A 122 15.66 4.09 10.59
C SER A 122 16.66 3.44 11.54
N PRO A 123 16.64 3.83 12.83
CA PRO A 123 17.55 3.24 13.83
C PRO A 123 17.19 1.80 14.19
N SER A 124 15.92 1.40 14.17
CA SER A 124 15.50 0.09 14.74
C SER A 124 14.33 -0.59 14.03
N HIS A 125 13.30 0.12 13.64
CA HIS A 125 12.03 -0.46 13.15
C HIS A 125 11.76 -0.06 11.72
N ILE A 126 11.06 -0.93 10.98
CA ILE A 126 10.55 -0.64 9.64
C ILE A 126 9.27 0.15 9.78
N ASN A 127 9.18 1.27 9.05
CA ASN A 127 7.96 2.06 8.89
C ASN A 127 7.63 2.15 7.41
N ILE A 128 6.37 1.88 7.07
CA ILE A 128 5.89 1.84 5.69
C ILE A 128 4.67 2.73 5.62
N THR A 129 4.77 3.82 4.86
CA THR A 129 3.62 4.69 4.59
C THR A 129 3.27 4.60 3.11
N ILE A 130 2.02 4.26 2.82
CA ILE A 130 1.49 4.30 1.47
C ILE A 130 0.40 5.36 1.42
N THR A 131 0.51 6.26 0.44
CA THR A 131 -0.57 7.17 0.05
C THR A 131 -1.09 6.71 -1.29
N ILE A 132 -2.34 6.27 -1.33
CA ILE A 132 -3.02 5.79 -2.53
C ILE A 132 -3.94 6.87 -3.10
N PHE A 133 -3.99 6.94 -4.42
CA PHE A 133 -4.82 7.86 -5.19
C PHE A 133 -5.77 7.06 -6.06
N GLY A 134 -7.03 7.40 -5.98
CA GLY A 134 -8.10 6.81 -6.77
C GLY A 134 -9.03 7.86 -7.33
N GLN A 135 -10.04 7.44 -8.06
CA GLN A 135 -11.06 8.33 -8.63
C GLN A 135 -12.46 7.74 -8.58
N THR A 136 -13.44 8.61 -8.43
CA THR A 136 -14.87 8.34 -8.63
C THR A 136 -15.43 9.24 -9.72
N ARG A 137 -16.67 9.02 -10.15
CA ARG A 137 -17.41 10.07 -10.87
C ARG A 137 -17.69 11.21 -9.90
N THR A 138 -17.73 12.44 -10.38
CA THR A 138 -17.99 13.61 -9.55
C THR A 138 -19.28 13.43 -8.74
N GLY A 139 -19.18 13.62 -7.42
CA GLY A 139 -20.30 13.52 -6.48
C GLY A 139 -20.79 12.10 -6.18
N THR A 140 -20.06 11.04 -6.56
CA THR A 140 -20.48 9.64 -6.33
C THR A 140 -19.64 8.91 -5.30
N SER A 141 -18.72 9.57 -4.60
CA SER A 141 -17.97 8.96 -3.51
C SER A 141 -18.90 8.50 -2.38
N ILE A 142 -18.65 7.29 -1.88
CA ILE A 142 -19.47 6.70 -0.80
C ILE A 142 -19.03 7.30 0.53
N SER A 143 -20.00 7.67 1.38
CA SER A 143 -19.79 8.21 2.72
C SER A 143 -20.09 7.15 3.78
N ARG A 144 -19.44 7.28 4.96
CA ARG A 144 -19.80 6.49 6.16
C ARG A 144 -21.18 6.87 6.73
N SER A 145 -21.71 8.02 6.36
CA SER A 145 -23.02 8.53 6.80
C SER A 145 -24.09 8.22 5.75
N GLY A 146 -25.36 8.25 6.18
CA GLY A 146 -26.50 8.14 5.26
C GLY A 146 -27.36 6.91 5.45
N ALA A 147 -26.93 5.91 6.24
CA ALA A 147 -27.76 4.77 6.60
C ALA A 147 -29.01 5.21 7.36
N LYS A 148 -30.15 4.58 7.06
CA LYS A 148 -31.46 4.88 7.63
C LYS A 148 -32.08 3.64 8.26
N ASN A 149 -33.01 3.84 9.16
CA ASN A 149 -33.80 2.73 9.70
C ASN A 149 -34.56 2.02 8.56
N GLY A 150 -34.42 0.71 8.48
CA GLY A 150 -34.99 -0.12 7.43
C GLY A 150 -34.02 -0.49 6.30
N ASP A 151 -32.82 0.09 6.25
CA ASP A 151 -31.78 -0.32 5.30
C ASP A 151 -31.31 -1.74 5.60
N LEU A 152 -30.94 -2.49 4.55
CA LEU A 152 -30.36 -3.82 4.67
C LEU A 152 -28.85 -3.74 4.88
N LEU A 153 -28.36 -4.52 5.83
CA LEU A 153 -26.93 -4.64 6.11
C LEU A 153 -26.35 -5.84 5.36
N PHE A 154 -25.36 -5.59 4.54
CA PHE A 154 -24.61 -6.61 3.80
C PHE A 154 -23.17 -6.70 4.30
N VAL A 155 -22.61 -7.91 4.32
CA VAL A 155 -21.21 -8.16 4.61
C VAL A 155 -20.64 -9.11 3.55
N SER A 156 -19.44 -8.81 3.05
CA SER A 156 -18.70 -9.69 2.16
C SER A 156 -17.69 -10.51 2.95
N GLY A 157 -17.62 -11.83 2.68
CA GLY A 157 -16.68 -12.73 3.35
C GLY A 157 -17.08 -13.10 4.77
N VAL A 158 -16.14 -13.64 5.54
CA VAL A 158 -16.31 -14.12 6.92
C VAL A 158 -15.68 -13.14 7.89
N LEU A 159 -16.48 -12.66 8.85
CA LEU A 159 -15.98 -11.75 9.90
C LEU A 159 -15.03 -12.50 10.84
N GLY A 160 -13.99 -11.81 11.30
CA GLY A 160 -13.06 -12.30 12.32
C GLY A 160 -11.85 -13.07 11.80
N LEU A 161 -11.74 -13.38 10.50
CA LEU A 161 -10.59 -14.11 9.94
C LEU A 161 -9.26 -13.41 10.18
N SER A 162 -9.19 -12.09 10.10
CA SER A 162 -7.98 -11.31 10.37
C SER A 162 -7.52 -11.48 11.82
N LYS A 163 -8.46 -11.48 12.77
CA LYS A 163 -8.14 -11.70 14.20
C LYS A 163 -7.65 -13.12 14.44
N ILE A 164 -8.32 -14.12 13.87
CA ILE A 164 -7.92 -15.52 13.97
C ILE A 164 -6.52 -15.72 13.35
N GLY A 165 -6.24 -15.11 12.20
CA GLY A 165 -4.93 -15.16 11.57
C GLY A 165 -3.84 -14.55 12.46
N LEU A 166 -4.08 -13.39 13.05
CA LEU A 166 -3.16 -12.72 13.98
C LEU A 166 -2.87 -13.57 15.22
N ASP A 167 -3.91 -14.13 15.86
CA ASP A 167 -3.77 -14.93 17.09
C ASP A 167 -3.04 -16.26 16.85
N ASN A 168 -3.08 -16.80 15.64
CA ASN A 168 -2.44 -18.05 15.28
C ASN A 168 -1.09 -17.87 14.58
N PHE A 169 -0.72 -16.65 14.18
CA PHE A 169 0.52 -16.38 13.45
C PHE A 169 1.75 -16.94 14.18
N ASN A 170 1.88 -16.65 15.48
CA ASN A 170 2.99 -17.16 16.30
C ASN A 170 2.98 -18.67 16.54
N LYS A 171 1.83 -19.34 16.34
CA LYS A 171 1.74 -20.80 16.47
C LYS A 171 2.20 -21.52 15.20
N ILE A 172 2.02 -20.87 14.04
CA ILE A 172 2.37 -21.43 12.73
C ILE A 172 3.85 -21.19 12.41
N SER A 173 4.42 -20.06 12.83
CA SER A 173 5.82 -19.70 12.57
C SER A 173 6.85 -20.44 13.45
N ASN A 174 6.43 -21.23 14.42
CA ASN A 174 7.29 -22.03 15.30
C ASN A 174 7.36 -23.53 14.91
N HIS A 175 6.86 -23.89 13.74
CA HIS A 175 6.98 -25.20 13.10
C HIS A 175 7.66 -25.07 11.73
#